data_573eb0fd75f56653f66ed1203e2a858b
#
_entry.id   573eb0fd75f56653f66ed1203e2a858b
#
_cell.length_a   1.000
_cell.length_b   1.000
_cell.length_c   1.000
_cell.angle_alpha   90.00
_cell.angle_beta   90.00
_cell.angle_gamma   90.00
#
_symmetry.space_group_name_H-M   'P 1'
#
loop_
_entity.id
_entity.type
_entity.pdbx_description
1 polymer ?
#
loop_
_entity_poly.entity_id
_entity_poly.type
_entity_poly.pdbx_seq_one_letter_code
_entity_poly.pdbx_strand_id
1 'polypeptide(L)'
;MTIEIRNLCKSFKDVKAVQNVNLIVESGESVALLGPNGAGKTTLVEMIEGVQYPDSGEIHILDRSWEKDENILRKQIGISLQETRFLERLTVEETLNLFASFYSLGKKRTREVIEIIQLESKRATWVLHLSGGQRQRLALGVAILNSPQILILD
;
A
#
# COMPACT_ATOMS: atom_id res chain seq x y z
N MET A 1 -5.56 17.24 7.39
CA MET A 1 -6.11 16.27 6.40
C MET A 1 -5.09 15.18 6.17
N THR A 2 -5.50 13.95 5.93
CA THR A 2 -4.57 12.85 5.68
C THR A 2 -4.34 12.64 4.19
N ILE A 3 -5.40 12.68 3.39
CA ILE A 3 -5.34 12.71 1.91
C ILE A 3 -6.30 13.78 1.42
N GLU A 4 -5.83 14.62 0.52
CA GLU A 4 -6.65 15.63 -0.15
C GLU A 4 -6.41 15.55 -1.66
N ILE A 5 -7.49 15.38 -2.42
CA ILE A 5 -7.50 15.30 -3.87
C ILE A 5 -8.40 16.42 -4.40
N ARG A 6 -7.88 17.21 -5.34
CA ARG A 6 -8.60 18.34 -5.94
C ARG A 6 -8.59 18.27 -7.46
N ASN A 7 -9.79 18.26 -8.06
CA ASN A 7 -10.01 18.31 -9.51
C ASN A 7 -9.15 17.31 -10.30
N LEU A 8 -8.96 16.12 -9.76
CA LEU A 8 -8.03 15.12 -10.30
C LEU A 8 -8.57 14.54 -11.60
N CYS A 9 -7.74 14.54 -12.64
CA CYS A 9 -8.06 13.95 -13.93
C CYS A 9 -6.91 13.06 -14.42
N LYS A 10 -7.28 11.94 -15.08
CA LYS A 10 -6.36 11.04 -15.77
C LYS A 10 -7.03 10.42 -16.98
N SER A 11 -6.34 10.47 -18.11
CA SER A 11 -6.78 9.83 -19.35
C SER A 11 -5.69 8.91 -19.89
N PHE A 12 -6.09 7.85 -20.54
CA PHE A 12 -5.21 6.96 -21.30
C PHE A 12 -5.70 6.94 -22.74
N LYS A 13 -4.99 7.61 -23.63
CA LYS A 13 -5.43 7.88 -25.02
C LYS A 13 -6.83 8.49 -25.01
N ASP A 14 -7.82 7.78 -25.56
CA ASP A 14 -9.21 8.26 -25.68
C ASP A 14 -10.09 7.93 -24.45
N VAL A 15 -9.53 7.19 -23.46
CA VAL A 15 -10.28 6.75 -22.28
C VAL A 15 -10.01 7.70 -21.12
N LYS A 16 -11.04 8.41 -20.66
CA LYS A 16 -10.98 9.23 -19.44
C LYS A 16 -11.19 8.34 -18.24
N ALA A 17 -10.10 7.89 -17.61
CA ALA A 17 -10.14 6.96 -16.48
C ALA A 17 -10.58 7.64 -15.18
N VAL A 18 -10.11 8.87 -14.93
CA VAL A 18 -10.49 9.67 -13.76
C VAL A 18 -10.89 11.05 -14.23
N GLN A 19 -12.06 11.55 -13.79
CA GLN A 19 -12.63 12.81 -14.27
C GLN A 19 -13.05 13.68 -13.10
N ASN A 20 -12.30 14.75 -12.86
CA ASN A 20 -12.59 15.81 -11.88
C ASN A 20 -12.93 15.26 -10.47
N VAL A 21 -12.14 14.28 -10.00
CA VAL A 21 -12.36 13.66 -8.68
C VAL A 21 -11.87 14.61 -7.60
N ASN A 22 -12.72 14.79 -6.59
CA ASN A 22 -12.40 15.49 -5.35
C ASN A 22 -12.68 14.54 -4.19
N LEU A 23 -11.70 14.39 -3.29
CA LEU A 23 -11.78 13.49 -2.14
C LEU A 23 -10.98 14.08 -0.99
N ILE A 24 -11.54 14.02 0.21
CA ILE A 24 -10.83 14.32 1.45
C ILE A 24 -10.96 13.10 2.35
N VAL A 25 -9.84 12.67 2.91
CA VAL A 25 -9.79 11.63 3.94
C VAL A 25 -9.15 12.22 5.18
N GLU A 26 -9.87 12.21 6.28
CA GLU A 26 -9.36 12.72 7.56
C GLU A 26 -8.60 11.63 8.33
N SER A 27 -7.89 12.05 9.36
CA SER A 27 -7.17 11.11 10.23
C SER A 27 -8.13 10.19 10.97
N GLY A 28 -7.86 8.88 10.91
CA GLY A 28 -8.69 7.85 11.54
C GLY A 28 -9.89 7.40 10.70
N GLU A 29 -10.08 7.95 9.51
CA GLU A 29 -11.12 7.47 8.60
C GLU A 29 -10.69 6.21 7.85
N SER A 30 -11.70 5.38 7.53
CA SER A 30 -11.59 4.26 6.59
C SER A 30 -12.51 4.53 5.40
N VAL A 31 -11.93 4.57 4.22
CA VAL A 31 -12.66 4.87 2.98
C VAL A 31 -12.58 3.65 2.06
N ALA A 32 -13.73 3.25 1.51
CA ALA A 32 -13.81 2.20 0.49
C ALA A 32 -14.19 2.78 -0.88
N LEU A 33 -13.42 2.45 -1.91
CA LEU A 33 -13.73 2.80 -3.29
C LEU A 33 -14.56 1.69 -3.92
N LEU A 34 -15.83 1.98 -4.19
CA LEU A 34 -16.77 1.05 -4.80
C LEU A 34 -17.14 1.48 -6.22
N GLY A 35 -17.36 0.51 -7.09
CA GLY A 35 -17.78 0.76 -8.47
C GLY A 35 -17.47 -0.41 -9.40
N PRO A 36 -18.01 -0.42 -10.61
CA PRO A 36 -17.78 -1.48 -11.60
C PRO A 36 -16.31 -1.56 -12.04
N ASN A 37 -15.95 -2.66 -12.70
CA ASN A 37 -14.63 -2.76 -13.34
C ASN A 37 -14.51 -1.71 -14.45
N GLY A 38 -13.33 -1.09 -14.55
CA GLY A 38 -13.08 0.00 -15.49
C GLY A 38 -13.55 1.40 -15.00
N ALA A 39 -14.10 1.53 -13.78
CA ALA A 39 -14.52 2.83 -13.25
C ALA A 39 -13.37 3.75 -12.79
N GLY A 40 -12.11 3.39 -13.06
CA GLY A 40 -10.94 4.20 -12.71
C GLY A 40 -10.45 4.03 -11.27
N LYS A 41 -10.98 3.09 -10.48
CA LYS A 41 -10.60 2.88 -9.08
C LYS A 41 -9.09 2.60 -8.93
N THR A 42 -8.59 1.62 -9.66
CA THR A 42 -7.16 1.27 -9.65
C THR A 42 -6.30 2.46 -10.07
N THR A 43 -6.69 3.19 -11.12
CA THR A 43 -5.97 4.39 -11.55
C THR A 43 -5.93 5.47 -10.46
N LEU A 44 -7.04 5.67 -9.74
CA LEU A 44 -7.08 6.61 -8.62
C LEU A 44 -6.16 6.16 -7.48
N VAL A 45 -6.20 4.88 -7.12
CA VAL A 45 -5.33 4.30 -6.09
C VAL A 45 -3.86 4.42 -6.50
N GLU A 46 -3.49 4.05 -7.72
CA GLU A 46 -2.12 4.18 -8.25
C GLU A 46 -1.60 5.63 -8.22
N MET A 47 -2.47 6.62 -8.44
CA MET A 47 -2.09 8.03 -8.29
C MET A 47 -1.88 8.42 -6.81
N ILE A 48 -2.69 7.91 -5.89
CA ILE A 48 -2.49 8.11 -4.45
C ILE A 48 -1.20 7.43 -3.98
N GLU A 49 -0.85 6.28 -4.54
CA GLU A 49 0.39 5.53 -4.25
C GLU A 49 1.65 6.16 -4.88
N GLY A 50 1.49 7.14 -5.76
CA GLY A 50 2.60 7.76 -6.49
C GLY A 50 3.18 6.87 -7.60
N VAL A 51 2.44 5.87 -8.06
CA VAL A 51 2.81 5.00 -9.19
C VAL A 51 2.45 5.67 -10.52
N GLN A 52 1.33 6.40 -10.55
CA GLN A 52 0.85 7.16 -11.70
C GLN A 52 0.82 8.66 -11.39
N TYR A 53 1.08 9.49 -12.39
CA TYR A 53 0.92 10.94 -12.29
C TYR A 53 -0.40 11.39 -12.92
N PRO A 54 -1.15 12.31 -12.29
CA PRO A 54 -2.34 12.88 -12.89
C PRO A 54 -2.00 13.74 -14.12
N ASP A 55 -2.97 13.89 -15.03
CA ASP A 55 -2.84 14.82 -16.15
C ASP A 55 -3.17 16.25 -15.70
N SER A 56 -4.04 16.39 -14.70
CA SER A 56 -4.35 17.66 -14.02
C SER A 56 -4.95 17.42 -12.64
N GLY A 57 -5.01 18.46 -11.83
CA GLY A 57 -5.43 18.40 -10.44
C GLY A 57 -4.25 18.14 -9.50
N GLU A 58 -4.55 18.01 -8.21
CA GLU A 58 -3.54 17.91 -7.17
C GLU A 58 -3.87 16.79 -6.19
N ILE A 59 -2.81 16.13 -5.68
CA ILE A 59 -2.88 15.18 -4.58
C ILE A 59 -1.94 15.63 -3.49
N HIS A 60 -2.49 15.87 -2.30
CA HIS A 60 -1.73 16.14 -1.10
C HIS A 60 -1.93 14.99 -0.09
N ILE A 61 -0.85 14.47 0.43
CA ILE A 61 -0.83 13.40 1.42
C ILE A 61 -0.01 13.88 2.61
N LEU A 62 -0.62 13.98 3.80
CA LEU A 62 0.01 14.51 5.01
C LEU A 62 0.65 15.89 4.74
N ASP A 63 -0.08 16.76 4.04
CA ASP A 63 0.35 18.10 3.60
C ASP A 63 1.60 18.11 2.70
N ARG A 64 1.88 17.00 2.00
CA ARG A 64 3.03 16.77 1.11
C ARG A 64 2.58 16.36 -0.28
N SER A 65 3.48 16.49 -1.27
CA SER A 65 3.23 16.02 -2.63
C SER A 65 4.30 15.02 -3.09
N TRP A 66 3.92 14.10 -3.98
CA TRP A 66 4.85 13.12 -4.54
C TRP A 66 6.05 13.76 -5.26
N GLU A 67 5.85 14.89 -5.90
CA GLU A 67 6.90 15.59 -6.64
C GLU A 67 8.05 16.09 -5.75
N LYS A 68 7.72 16.46 -4.50
CA LYS A 68 8.68 17.11 -3.59
C LYS A 68 9.14 16.20 -2.45
N ASP A 69 8.26 15.29 -2.01
CA ASP A 69 8.42 14.60 -0.74
C ASP A 69 8.37 13.06 -0.90
N GLU A 70 8.68 12.52 -2.09
CA GLU A 70 8.56 11.10 -2.42
C GLU A 70 9.20 10.19 -1.35
N ASN A 71 10.44 10.45 -0.96
CA ASN A 71 11.15 9.64 0.02
C ASN A 71 10.51 9.64 1.41
N ILE A 72 9.79 10.70 1.76
CA ILE A 72 9.07 10.82 3.02
C ILE A 72 7.76 10.05 2.91
N LEU A 73 6.99 10.27 1.85
CA LEU A 73 5.70 9.62 1.61
C LEU A 73 5.83 8.10 1.52
N ARG A 74 6.86 7.59 0.83
CA ARG A 74 7.14 6.14 0.77
C ARG A 74 7.33 5.48 2.15
N LYS A 75 7.73 6.23 3.16
CA LYS A 75 7.85 5.73 4.54
C LYS A 75 6.56 5.89 5.35
N GLN A 76 5.63 6.71 4.89
CA GLN A 76 4.38 6.99 5.59
C GLN A 76 3.20 6.18 5.08
N ILE A 77 3.35 5.55 3.90
CA ILE A 77 2.29 4.80 3.24
C ILE A 77 2.69 3.31 3.23
N GLY A 78 1.80 2.47 3.71
CA GLY A 78 1.88 1.01 3.56
C GLY A 78 0.90 0.57 2.48
N ILE A 79 1.34 -0.31 1.59
CA ILE A 79 0.54 -0.78 0.46
C ILE A 79 0.49 -2.30 0.51
N SER A 80 -0.72 -2.86 0.46
CA SER A 80 -0.96 -4.30 0.29
C SER A 80 -1.73 -4.54 -0.99
N LEU A 81 -1.04 -5.03 -2.01
CA LEU A 81 -1.63 -5.31 -3.31
C LEU A 81 -2.43 -6.61 -3.30
N GLN A 82 -3.47 -6.71 -4.13
CA GLN A 82 -4.31 -7.89 -4.31
C GLN A 82 -3.49 -9.13 -4.69
N GLU A 83 -2.50 -9.00 -5.57
CA GLU A 83 -1.58 -10.05 -5.96
C GLU A 83 -0.13 -9.68 -5.57
N THR A 84 0.25 -9.94 -4.34
CA THR A 84 1.66 -9.81 -3.93
C THR A 84 2.41 -11.09 -4.23
N ARG A 85 3.40 -11.02 -5.13
CA ARG A 85 4.31 -12.13 -5.44
C ARG A 85 5.54 -12.04 -4.57
N PHE A 86 5.68 -12.96 -3.66
CA PHE A 86 6.87 -13.13 -2.83
C PHE A 86 7.85 -14.13 -3.43
N LEU A 87 9.08 -14.12 -2.95
CA LEU A 87 10.05 -15.16 -3.23
C LEU A 87 9.62 -16.46 -2.52
N GLU A 88 9.22 -17.44 -3.31
CA GLU A 88 8.57 -18.66 -2.83
C GLU A 88 9.41 -19.50 -1.86
N ARG A 89 10.75 -19.44 -2.01
CA ARG A 89 11.72 -20.19 -1.19
C ARG A 89 12.24 -19.42 0.02
N LEU A 90 11.65 -18.30 0.36
CA LEU A 90 11.86 -17.64 1.64
C LEU A 90 10.78 -18.09 2.63
N THR A 91 11.16 -18.18 3.90
CA THR A 91 10.21 -18.34 5.00
C THR A 91 9.45 -17.03 5.27
N VAL A 92 8.39 -17.10 6.04
CA VAL A 92 7.65 -15.91 6.50
C VAL A 92 8.59 -14.91 7.18
N GLU A 93 9.45 -15.41 8.10
CA GLU A 93 10.40 -14.55 8.82
C GLU A 93 11.45 -13.96 7.89
N GLU A 94 12.02 -14.74 6.98
CA GLU A 94 13.01 -14.26 6.01
C GLU A 94 12.42 -13.21 5.09
N THR A 95 11.18 -13.41 4.63
CA THR A 95 10.47 -12.43 3.81
C THR A 95 10.30 -11.11 4.56
N LEU A 96 9.78 -11.15 5.77
CA LEU A 96 9.61 -9.92 6.56
C LEU A 96 10.95 -9.26 6.92
N ASN A 97 12.00 -10.04 7.22
CA ASN A 97 13.33 -9.48 7.47
C ASN A 97 13.92 -8.79 6.22
N LEU A 98 13.69 -9.36 5.03
CA LEU A 98 14.11 -8.75 3.77
C LEU A 98 13.47 -7.37 3.60
N PHE A 99 12.15 -7.27 3.75
CA PHE A 99 11.45 -5.99 3.63
C PHE A 99 11.78 -5.02 4.77
N ALA A 100 11.95 -5.52 6.00
CA ALA A 100 12.38 -4.71 7.13
C ALA A 100 13.75 -4.05 6.91
N SER A 101 14.66 -4.73 6.18
CA SER A 101 15.99 -4.20 5.88
C SER A 101 15.95 -2.94 5.02
N PHE A 102 14.95 -2.77 4.14
CA PHE A 102 14.77 -1.55 3.33
C PHE A 102 14.45 -0.31 4.18
N TYR A 103 13.87 -0.53 5.36
CA TYR A 103 13.56 0.52 6.32
C TYR A 103 14.56 0.59 7.48
N SER A 104 15.67 -0.17 7.41
CA SER A 104 16.65 -0.29 8.50
C SER A 104 16.04 -0.75 9.82
N LEU A 105 14.99 -1.58 9.77
CA LEU A 105 14.31 -2.14 10.94
C LEU A 105 14.98 -3.42 11.41
N GLY A 106 15.03 -3.59 12.73
CA GLY A 106 15.62 -4.78 13.35
C GLY A 106 14.63 -5.95 13.48
N LYS A 107 15.19 -7.13 13.81
CA LYS A 107 14.42 -8.39 14.02
C LYS A 107 13.29 -8.28 15.06
N LYS A 108 13.39 -7.34 15.99
CA LYS A 108 12.32 -7.09 16.97
C LYS A 108 11.02 -6.72 16.25
N ARG A 109 11.09 -5.78 15.31
CA ARG A 109 9.91 -5.35 14.54
C ARG A 109 9.33 -6.46 13.70
N THR A 110 10.18 -7.31 13.08
CA THR A 110 9.72 -8.49 12.34
C THR A 110 8.89 -9.42 13.22
N ARG A 111 9.34 -9.70 14.45
CA ARG A 111 8.60 -10.56 15.38
C ARG A 111 7.25 -9.96 15.77
N GLU A 112 7.21 -8.68 16.13
CA GLU A 112 5.99 -7.96 16.44
C GLU A 112 4.97 -8.06 15.28
N VAL A 113 5.44 -7.88 14.04
CA VAL A 113 4.57 -7.97 12.87
C VAL A 113 4.07 -9.41 12.66
N ILE A 114 4.90 -10.44 12.85
CA ILE A 114 4.47 -11.84 12.77
C ILE A 114 3.33 -12.13 13.74
N GLU A 115 3.38 -11.59 14.95
CA GLU A 115 2.32 -11.69 15.96
C GLU A 115 1.05 -10.96 15.49
N ILE A 116 1.17 -9.72 15.02
CA ILE A 116 0.03 -8.94 14.53
C ILE A 116 -0.73 -9.67 13.41
N ILE A 117 0.00 -10.26 12.46
CA ILE A 117 -0.60 -10.98 11.32
C ILE A 117 -0.94 -12.45 11.64
N GLN A 118 -0.73 -12.91 12.87
CA GLN A 118 -1.05 -14.26 13.36
C GLN A 118 -0.41 -15.37 12.51
N LEU A 119 0.89 -15.26 12.26
CA LEU A 119 1.68 -16.25 11.51
C LEU A 119 2.83 -16.85 12.34
N GLU A 120 2.78 -16.82 13.67
CA GLU A 120 3.81 -17.34 14.57
C GLU A 120 4.10 -18.82 14.32
N SER A 121 3.05 -19.64 14.18
CA SER A 121 3.17 -21.06 13.89
C SER A 121 3.69 -21.36 12.48
N LYS A 122 3.72 -20.37 11.60
CA LYS A 122 4.20 -20.44 10.21
C LYS A 122 5.50 -19.70 9.98
N ARG A 123 6.12 -19.16 11.03
CA ARG A 123 7.32 -18.33 10.97
C ARG A 123 8.44 -18.94 10.11
N ALA A 124 8.71 -20.25 10.27
CA ALA A 124 9.72 -20.99 9.53
C ALA A 124 9.17 -21.73 8.29
N THR A 125 7.91 -21.47 7.91
CA THR A 125 7.30 -22.06 6.73
C THR A 125 7.64 -21.26 5.48
N TRP A 126 8.03 -21.94 4.41
CA TRP A 126 8.26 -21.29 3.11
C TRP A 126 6.96 -20.70 2.56
N VAL A 127 7.07 -19.53 1.91
CA VAL A 127 5.93 -18.83 1.31
C VAL A 127 5.16 -19.72 0.32
N LEU A 128 5.86 -20.56 -0.43
CA LEU A 128 5.26 -21.56 -1.34
C LEU A 128 4.20 -22.42 -0.64
N HIS A 129 4.40 -22.77 0.63
CA HIS A 129 3.53 -23.67 1.39
C HIS A 129 2.42 -22.92 2.17
N LEU A 130 2.31 -21.62 2.04
CA LEU A 130 1.25 -20.84 2.67
C LEU A 130 -0.06 -20.95 1.87
N SER A 131 -1.17 -21.01 2.59
CA SER A 131 -2.49 -20.84 1.97
C SER A 131 -2.66 -19.43 1.42
N GLY A 132 -3.66 -19.20 0.54
CA GLY A 132 -3.97 -17.89 0.01
C GLY A 132 -4.19 -16.83 1.10
N GLY A 133 -5.00 -17.14 2.12
CA GLY A 133 -5.23 -16.24 3.25
C GLY A 133 -3.98 -15.99 4.10
N GLN A 134 -3.07 -16.98 4.23
CA GLN A 134 -1.80 -16.80 4.91
C GLN A 134 -0.86 -15.89 4.11
N ARG A 135 -0.83 -16.02 2.78
CA ARG A 135 -0.08 -15.11 1.89
C ARG A 135 -0.61 -13.69 1.95
N GLN A 136 -1.93 -13.53 1.99
CA GLN A 136 -2.55 -12.21 2.13
C GLN A 136 -2.22 -11.57 3.49
N ARG A 137 -2.22 -12.33 4.59
CA ARG A 137 -1.74 -11.84 5.89
C ARG A 137 -0.26 -11.46 5.88
N LEU A 138 0.59 -12.23 5.18
CA LEU A 138 1.99 -11.86 4.99
C LEU A 138 2.14 -10.56 4.20
N ALA A 139 1.34 -10.34 3.14
CA ALA A 139 1.33 -9.09 2.38
C ALA A 139 0.94 -7.90 3.27
N LEU A 140 -0.10 -8.08 4.10
CA LEU A 140 -0.47 -7.08 5.10
C LEU A 140 0.70 -6.82 6.07
N GLY A 141 1.39 -7.88 6.52
CA GLY A 141 2.57 -7.76 7.38
C GLY A 141 3.66 -6.90 6.76
N VAL A 142 3.95 -7.08 5.48
CA VAL A 142 4.91 -6.24 4.75
C VAL A 142 4.43 -4.79 4.72
N ALA A 143 3.15 -4.55 4.44
CA ALA A 143 2.59 -3.21 4.36
C ALA A 143 2.67 -2.43 5.69
N ILE A 144 2.58 -3.11 6.84
CA ILE A 144 2.61 -2.48 8.17
C ILE A 144 3.99 -2.46 8.84
N LEU A 145 5.04 -2.98 8.18
CA LEU A 145 6.38 -3.12 8.77
C LEU A 145 6.93 -1.81 9.33
N ASN A 146 6.83 -0.74 8.58
CA ASN A 146 7.37 0.58 8.96
C ASN A 146 6.40 1.43 9.79
N SER A 147 5.30 0.84 10.30
CA SER A 147 4.25 1.56 11.04
C SER A 147 3.69 2.76 10.26
N PRO A 148 3.16 2.56 9.06
CA PRO A 148 2.72 3.65 8.21
C PRO A 148 1.55 4.42 8.84
N GLN A 149 1.42 5.71 8.48
CA GLN A 149 0.27 6.54 8.88
C GLN A 149 -0.94 6.31 7.98
N ILE A 150 -0.71 5.83 6.76
CA ILE A 150 -1.75 5.51 5.78
C ILE A 150 -1.54 4.08 5.32
N LEU A 151 -2.61 3.30 5.29
CA LEU A 151 -2.62 1.94 4.77
C LEU A 151 -3.58 1.86 3.58
N ILE A 152 -3.05 1.43 2.44
CA ILE A 152 -3.83 1.19 1.21
C ILE A 152 -3.93 -0.32 1.02
N LEU A 153 -5.15 -0.80 0.88
CA LEU A 153 -5.47 -2.22 0.67
C LEU A 153 -6.21 -2.35 -0.67
N ASP A 154 -5.63 -3.05 -1.62
CA ASP A 154 -6.24 -3.37 -2.92
C ASP A 154 -6.63 -4.86 -2.99
#